data_3f01f527f694de8fc8ac467d7de80968
#
_entry.id   3f01f527f694de8fc8ac467d7de80968
#
_cell.length_a   1.000
_cell.length_b   1.000
_cell.length_c   1.000
_cell.angle_alpha   90.00
_cell.angle_beta   90.00
_cell.angle_gamma   90.00
#
_symmetry.space_group_name_H-M   'P 1'
#
loop_
_entity.id
_entity.type
_entity.pdbx_description
1 polymer ?
#
loop_
_entity_poly.entity_id
_entity_poly.type
_entity_poly.pdbx_seq_one_letter_code
_entity_poly.pdbx_strand_id
1 'polypeptide(L)'
;MDRRTYLKSGIGVLGGGLIAGCTGDGGSGDQATTTAESETEMETETETDTPTETATATPESNIPETVLIGSDIPYRPFEYQTAGGDLTGFDVDIAEAVFEEQLGIGYEFQATSFDSIIPSLNNGNFRIIMSAMTINDTRDEKVDFSDPYFTAYQTILVRADSSISSRADLEGEVVGVQKGTTGAGAAEELQEEFDGDLELNRYDQITGAFQALTNGQVNAVINDNTVNAERASQTDELRFVEGDGVAADSDQDAPPYLTLTIENYGIAFREDDDEFLERVNEALAAIREDGTYDEIYSEYFSG
;
A
#
# COMPACT_ATOMS: atom_id res chain seq x y z
N MET A 1 -19.05 19.17 11.27
CA MET A 1 -19.88 17.96 11.19
C MET A 1 -19.02 16.82 11.71
N ASP A 2 -19.52 16.08 12.68
CA ASP A 2 -18.71 15.15 13.48
C ASP A 2 -18.41 13.87 12.67
N ARG A 3 -17.16 13.65 12.27
CA ARG A 3 -16.69 12.54 11.41
C ARG A 3 -16.29 11.27 12.20
N ARG A 4 -16.87 11.07 13.42
CA ARG A 4 -16.42 10.02 14.34
C ARG A 4 -17.48 8.97 14.63
N THR A 5 -17.88 8.17 13.66
CA THR A 5 -18.79 7.05 13.99
C THR A 5 -18.69 5.88 13.03
N TYR A 6 -17.53 5.29 12.84
CA TYR A 6 -17.45 3.95 12.23
C TYR A 6 -16.27 3.16 12.81
N LEU A 7 -16.47 2.63 14.00
CA LEU A 7 -15.76 1.44 14.48
C LEU A 7 -16.37 1.02 15.83
N LYS A 8 -17.51 0.35 15.78
CA LYS A 8 -17.98 -0.47 16.90
C LYS A 8 -18.75 -1.65 16.36
N SER A 9 -18.19 -2.81 16.58
CA SER A 9 -18.87 -4.10 16.77
C SER A 9 -18.06 -5.20 16.11
N GLY A 10 -17.80 -6.30 16.72
CA GLY A 10 -18.33 -6.85 17.94
C GLY A 10 -17.58 -8.13 18.25
N ILE A 11 -17.29 -8.21 19.49
CA ILE A 11 -16.85 -9.44 20.15
C ILE A 11 -18.10 -10.27 20.43
N GLY A 12 -18.20 -11.45 19.83
CA GLY A 12 -19.23 -12.46 20.11
C GLY A 12 -18.58 -13.74 20.61
N VAL A 13 -18.82 -14.01 21.87
CA VAL A 13 -18.33 -15.06 22.76
C VAL A 13 -18.86 -16.44 22.39
N LEU A 14 -17.97 -17.42 22.35
CA LEU A 14 -18.03 -18.84 22.81
C LEU A 14 -19.38 -19.46 23.20
N GLY A 15 -19.65 -20.64 22.63
CA GLY A 15 -20.55 -21.63 23.18
C GLY A 15 -20.21 -23.02 22.65
N GLY A 16 -19.58 -23.83 23.47
CA GLY A 16 -19.18 -25.19 23.16
C GLY A 16 -20.34 -26.18 23.21
N GLY A 17 -20.14 -27.37 22.59
CA GLY A 17 -21.03 -28.48 22.63
C GLY A 17 -20.50 -29.70 21.89
N LEU A 18 -19.75 -30.54 22.56
CA LEU A 18 -19.45 -31.92 22.18
C LEU A 18 -20.74 -32.76 22.21
N ILE A 19 -20.96 -33.67 21.27
CA ILE A 19 -21.38 -35.04 21.53
C ILE A 19 -21.06 -35.94 20.34
N ALA A 20 -20.55 -37.11 20.65
CA ALA A 20 -20.14 -38.25 19.83
C ALA A 20 -21.32 -39.12 19.39
N GLY A 21 -21.11 -39.94 18.36
CA GLY A 21 -21.70 -41.27 18.37
C GLY A 21 -22.27 -41.87 17.12
N CYS A 22 -21.57 -42.87 16.58
CA CYS A 22 -21.99 -44.19 16.09
C CYS A 22 -22.70 -44.38 14.74
N THR A 23 -21.98 -44.97 13.81
CA THR A 23 -22.10 -46.31 13.17
C THR A 23 -23.47 -46.82 12.70
N GLY A 24 -23.44 -47.41 11.46
CA GLY A 24 -24.38 -48.44 10.98
C GLY A 24 -24.70 -48.26 9.49
N ASP A 25 -24.06 -48.86 8.62
CA ASP A 25 -24.14 -50.16 7.92
C ASP A 25 -25.47 -50.49 7.20
N GLY A 26 -25.35 -50.75 5.88
CA GLY A 26 -26.04 -51.83 5.22
C GLY A 26 -27.29 -51.54 4.38
N GLY A 27 -27.23 -51.89 3.09
CA GLY A 27 -28.35 -52.54 2.42
C GLY A 27 -28.73 -52.12 1.02
N SER A 28 -28.35 -52.92 0.12
CA SER A 28 -28.80 -53.08 -1.28
C SER A 28 -30.32 -53.21 -1.46
N GLY A 29 -30.86 -52.85 -2.62
CA GLY A 29 -32.16 -53.31 -3.03
C GLY A 29 -32.60 -52.75 -4.39
N ASP A 30 -32.56 -53.55 -5.34
CA ASP A 30 -32.88 -53.53 -6.78
C ASP A 30 -34.36 -53.41 -7.11
N GLN A 31 -34.64 -53.16 -8.40
CA GLN A 31 -35.81 -53.49 -9.26
C GLN A 31 -36.85 -52.35 -9.47
N ALA A 32 -36.89 -51.82 -10.66
CA ALA A 32 -37.39 -52.29 -11.98
C ALA A 32 -38.91 -52.06 -12.25
N THR A 33 -39.14 -51.44 -13.41
CA THR A 33 -40.22 -51.61 -14.38
C THR A 33 -41.62 -51.06 -14.05
N THR A 34 -42.22 -50.18 -14.87
CA THR A 34 -43.03 -50.50 -16.03
C THR A 34 -43.58 -49.25 -16.75
N THR A 35 -43.62 -49.39 -18.06
CA THR A 35 -44.21 -48.63 -19.15
C THR A 35 -45.74 -48.38 -19.00
N ALA A 36 -46.21 -47.21 -19.47
CA ALA A 36 -47.47 -47.11 -20.22
C ALA A 36 -47.55 -45.79 -21.00
N GLU A 37 -47.62 -45.96 -22.32
CA GLU A 37 -47.98 -44.95 -23.32
C GLU A 37 -49.45 -44.54 -23.20
N SER A 38 -49.74 -43.26 -23.47
CA SER A 38 -51.03 -42.88 -24.06
C SER A 38 -50.85 -41.57 -24.81
N GLU A 39 -51.05 -41.67 -26.12
CA GLU A 39 -51.17 -40.56 -27.08
C GLU A 39 -52.52 -39.87 -26.87
N THR A 40 -52.57 -38.53 -27.04
CA THR A 40 -53.73 -37.82 -27.62
C THR A 40 -53.33 -36.41 -28.06
N GLU A 41 -53.37 -36.23 -29.37
CA GLU A 41 -53.66 -35.10 -30.27
C GLU A 41 -53.64 -33.63 -29.77
N MET A 42 -52.78 -32.92 -30.43
CA MET A 42 -52.77 -31.72 -31.26
C MET A 42 -53.93 -30.71 -31.09
N GLU A 43 -53.62 -29.52 -30.56
CA GLU A 43 -54.24 -28.26 -31.03
C GLU A 43 -53.12 -27.18 -31.23
N THR A 44 -53.14 -26.65 -32.47
CA THR A 44 -52.23 -25.59 -32.92
C THR A 44 -52.80 -24.25 -32.52
N GLU A 45 -52.19 -23.56 -31.58
CA GLU A 45 -52.40 -22.14 -31.43
C GLU A 45 -51.09 -21.38 -31.83
N THR A 46 -51.28 -20.54 -32.82
CA THR A 46 -50.27 -19.62 -33.35
C THR A 46 -50.11 -18.48 -32.37
N GLU A 47 -49.12 -18.54 -31.52
CA GLU A 47 -48.72 -17.35 -30.74
C GLU A 47 -47.66 -16.56 -31.50
N THR A 48 -48.00 -15.29 -31.71
CA THR A 48 -47.21 -14.23 -32.30
C THR A 48 -45.96 -13.99 -31.45
N ASP A 49 -44.77 -14.27 -32.04
CA ASP A 49 -43.47 -13.92 -31.47
C ASP A 49 -43.39 -12.40 -31.30
N THR A 50 -43.55 -11.93 -30.07
CA THR A 50 -43.03 -10.64 -29.64
C THR A 50 -41.56 -10.79 -29.40
N PRO A 51 -40.66 -10.02 -30.08
CA PRO A 51 -39.26 -10.08 -29.77
C PRO A 51 -39.02 -9.64 -28.30
N THR A 52 -38.68 -10.62 -27.48
CA THR A 52 -38.08 -10.33 -26.16
C THR A 52 -36.78 -9.60 -26.43
N GLU A 53 -36.74 -8.30 -26.12
CA GLU A 53 -35.47 -7.57 -26.03
C GLU A 53 -34.59 -8.34 -25.03
N THR A 54 -33.57 -8.98 -25.55
CA THR A 54 -32.50 -9.53 -24.74
C THR A 54 -31.85 -8.32 -24.08
N ALA A 55 -32.13 -8.09 -22.80
CA ALA A 55 -31.39 -7.18 -21.99
C ALA A 55 -29.91 -7.59 -22.10
N THR A 56 -29.14 -6.81 -22.81
CA THR A 56 -27.69 -6.92 -22.81
C THR A 56 -27.30 -6.72 -21.33
N ALA A 57 -26.87 -7.80 -20.67
CA ALA A 57 -26.29 -7.70 -19.34
C ALA A 57 -25.12 -6.71 -19.47
N THR A 58 -25.23 -5.58 -18.81
CA THR A 58 -24.08 -4.70 -18.56
C THR A 58 -23.01 -5.60 -17.93
N PRO A 59 -21.78 -5.66 -18.45
CA PRO A 59 -20.72 -6.40 -17.77
C PRO A 59 -20.70 -5.91 -16.31
N GLU A 60 -20.80 -6.85 -15.37
CA GLU A 60 -20.62 -6.52 -13.95
C GLU A 60 -19.22 -5.92 -13.84
N SER A 61 -19.13 -4.66 -13.40
CA SER A 61 -17.85 -4.01 -13.21
C SER A 61 -17.08 -4.79 -12.14
N ASN A 62 -15.82 -5.10 -12.39
CA ASN A 62 -14.95 -5.83 -11.47
C ASN A 62 -14.50 -4.95 -10.26
N ILE A 63 -15.17 -3.80 -10.06
CA ILE A 63 -14.89 -2.87 -8.98
C ILE A 63 -15.57 -3.38 -7.71
N PRO A 64 -14.85 -3.52 -6.58
CA PRO A 64 -15.41 -4.01 -5.33
C PRO A 64 -16.29 -2.95 -4.66
N GLU A 65 -17.19 -3.38 -3.76
CA GLU A 65 -17.89 -2.44 -2.85
C GLU A 65 -16.92 -1.84 -1.79
N THR A 66 -15.86 -2.57 -1.45
CA THR A 66 -14.81 -2.16 -0.52
C THR A 66 -13.47 -2.69 -1.01
N VAL A 67 -12.45 -1.84 -1.10
CA VAL A 67 -11.09 -2.21 -1.45
C VAL A 67 -10.27 -2.45 -0.19
N LEU A 68 -9.57 -3.60 -0.11
CA LEU A 68 -8.61 -3.88 0.94
C LEU A 68 -7.22 -3.46 0.46
N ILE A 69 -6.56 -2.62 1.27
CA ILE A 69 -5.30 -1.94 0.97
C ILE A 69 -4.19 -2.49 1.87
N GLY A 70 -3.13 -3.06 1.30
CA GLY A 70 -1.92 -3.42 2.04
C GLY A 70 -1.06 -2.20 2.31
N SER A 71 -0.56 -2.05 3.55
CA SER A 71 0.26 -0.91 3.94
C SER A 71 1.18 -1.24 5.10
N ASP A 72 2.40 -0.67 5.14
CA ASP A 72 3.35 -0.84 6.23
C ASP A 72 3.17 0.27 7.29
N ILE A 73 2.34 -0.02 8.27
CA ILE A 73 1.95 0.91 9.33
C ILE A 73 2.75 0.62 10.60
N PRO A 74 3.43 1.64 11.18
CA PRO A 74 3.37 3.08 10.88
C PRO A 74 4.49 3.58 9.96
N TYR A 75 4.16 4.45 9.00
CA TYR A 75 5.10 5.20 8.16
C TYR A 75 4.70 6.68 8.05
N ARG A 76 5.01 7.50 9.06
CA ARG A 76 4.65 8.93 9.12
C ARG A 76 5.43 9.75 8.09
N PRO A 77 4.78 10.72 7.41
CA PRO A 77 3.40 11.21 7.58
C PRO A 77 2.36 10.50 6.69
N PHE A 78 2.69 9.41 6.00
CA PHE A 78 1.83 8.78 5.00
C PHE A 78 0.71 7.92 5.60
N GLU A 79 1.05 6.96 6.48
CA GLU A 79 0.07 6.09 7.16
C GLU A 79 0.51 5.76 8.58
N TYR A 80 -0.30 6.15 9.55
CA TYR A 80 0.02 5.91 10.95
C TYR A 80 -1.22 5.98 11.85
N GLN A 81 -1.10 5.45 13.04
CA GLN A 81 -2.15 5.55 14.05
C GLN A 81 -1.92 6.76 14.96
N THR A 82 -3.01 7.49 15.23
CA THR A 82 -3.04 8.52 16.27
C THR A 82 -2.90 7.91 17.66
N ALA A 83 -2.70 8.73 18.69
CA ALA A 83 -2.73 8.28 20.08
C ALA A 83 -4.10 7.66 20.47
N GLY A 84 -5.17 7.98 19.75
CA GLY A 84 -6.51 7.42 19.93
C GLY A 84 -6.70 6.06 19.23
N GLY A 85 -5.75 5.64 18.39
CA GLY A 85 -5.81 4.41 17.61
C GLY A 85 -6.46 4.57 16.24
N ASP A 86 -6.89 5.78 15.87
CA ASP A 86 -7.45 6.06 14.55
C ASP A 86 -6.31 6.10 13.50
N LEU A 87 -6.52 5.48 12.35
CA LEU A 87 -5.60 5.54 11.21
C LEU A 87 -5.73 6.90 10.52
N THR A 88 -4.60 7.51 10.14
CA THR A 88 -4.51 8.81 9.47
C THR A 88 -3.19 8.92 8.72
N GLY A 89 -3.04 9.93 7.88
CA GLY A 89 -1.85 10.22 7.10
C GLY A 89 -2.18 10.54 5.66
N PHE A 90 -1.18 11.02 4.93
CA PHE A 90 -1.36 11.46 3.56
C PHE A 90 -1.95 10.36 2.64
N ASP A 91 -1.43 9.12 2.71
CA ASP A 91 -1.96 7.99 1.94
C ASP A 91 -3.40 7.64 2.34
N VAL A 92 -3.74 7.82 3.63
CA VAL A 92 -5.09 7.56 4.13
C VAL A 92 -6.09 8.58 3.58
N ASP A 93 -5.72 9.87 3.57
CA ASP A 93 -6.59 10.95 3.08
C ASP A 93 -6.69 10.91 1.53
N ILE A 94 -5.62 10.54 0.82
CA ILE A 94 -5.68 10.26 -0.62
C ILE A 94 -6.59 9.05 -0.90
N ALA A 95 -6.53 8.00 -0.06
CA ALA A 95 -7.42 6.85 -0.20
C ALA A 95 -8.90 7.24 0.02
N GLU A 96 -9.21 8.08 1.02
CA GLU A 96 -10.57 8.62 1.24
C GLU A 96 -11.04 9.38 -0.01
N ALA A 97 -10.22 10.31 -0.52
CA ALA A 97 -10.57 11.13 -1.68
C ALA A 97 -10.77 10.28 -2.95
N VAL A 98 -9.89 9.30 -3.20
CA VAL A 98 -9.96 8.45 -4.40
C VAL A 98 -11.09 7.43 -4.30
N PHE A 99 -11.16 6.67 -3.21
CA PHE A 99 -12.09 5.53 -3.13
C PHE A 99 -13.49 5.95 -2.67
N GLU A 100 -13.63 6.71 -1.59
CA GLU A 100 -14.96 7.08 -1.10
C GLU A 100 -15.57 8.25 -1.88
N GLU A 101 -14.80 9.32 -2.13
CA GLU A 101 -15.36 10.53 -2.72
C GLU A 101 -15.49 10.43 -4.25
N GLN A 102 -14.47 9.91 -4.97
CA GLN A 102 -14.51 9.82 -6.44
C GLN A 102 -15.16 8.52 -6.94
N LEU A 103 -14.79 7.36 -6.38
CA LEU A 103 -15.27 6.06 -6.87
C LEU A 103 -16.53 5.57 -6.17
N GLY A 104 -16.88 6.10 -4.98
CA GLY A 104 -18.06 5.72 -4.22
C GLY A 104 -17.98 4.32 -3.61
N ILE A 105 -16.75 3.82 -3.36
CA ILE A 105 -16.48 2.50 -2.74
C ILE A 105 -15.80 2.69 -1.38
N GLY A 106 -16.03 1.75 -0.46
CA GLY A 106 -15.33 1.76 0.82
C GLY A 106 -13.87 1.31 0.69
N TYR A 107 -13.05 1.61 1.70
CA TYR A 107 -11.67 1.12 1.79
C TYR A 107 -11.31 0.69 3.20
N GLU A 108 -10.37 -0.26 3.32
CA GLU A 108 -9.82 -0.73 4.59
C GLU A 108 -8.32 -0.96 4.45
N PHE A 109 -7.52 -0.46 5.40
CA PHE A 109 -6.08 -0.70 5.45
C PHE A 109 -5.74 -1.94 6.25
N GLN A 110 -4.88 -2.79 5.69
CA GLN A 110 -4.33 -3.98 6.33
C GLN A 110 -2.83 -3.81 6.55
N ALA A 111 -2.40 -3.76 7.82
CA ALA A 111 -0.99 -3.66 8.17
C ALA A 111 -0.22 -4.90 7.70
N THR A 112 0.87 -4.68 6.96
CA THR A 112 1.72 -5.71 6.38
C THR A 112 3.15 -5.20 6.33
N SER A 113 4.16 -5.98 6.71
CA SER A 113 5.55 -5.52 6.62
C SER A 113 5.97 -5.29 5.16
N PHE A 114 6.75 -4.23 4.93
CA PHE A 114 7.08 -3.73 3.60
C PHE A 114 7.80 -4.76 2.73
N ASP A 115 8.72 -5.54 3.29
CA ASP A 115 9.47 -6.58 2.57
C ASP A 115 8.61 -7.75 2.07
N SER A 116 7.42 -7.95 2.65
CA SER A 116 6.47 -9.00 2.26
C SER A 116 5.20 -8.48 1.56
N ILE A 117 5.10 -7.15 1.33
CA ILE A 117 3.86 -6.53 0.89
C ILE A 117 3.51 -6.92 -0.57
N ILE A 118 4.47 -6.87 -1.51
CA ILE A 118 4.25 -7.31 -2.91
C ILE A 118 3.91 -8.81 -2.99
N PRO A 119 4.65 -9.74 -2.35
CA PRO A 119 4.23 -11.13 -2.26
C PRO A 119 2.81 -11.31 -1.69
N SER A 120 2.41 -10.50 -0.71
CA SER A 120 1.08 -10.56 -0.11
C SER A 120 -0.02 -10.08 -1.06
N LEU A 121 0.24 -9.05 -1.86
CA LEU A 121 -0.64 -8.59 -2.94
C LEU A 121 -0.86 -9.71 -3.98
N ASN A 122 0.22 -10.32 -4.45
CA ASN A 122 0.18 -11.37 -5.47
C ASN A 122 -0.49 -12.66 -4.96
N ASN A 123 -0.47 -12.89 -3.64
CA ASN A 123 -1.22 -13.97 -2.99
C ASN A 123 -2.71 -13.62 -2.75
N GLY A 124 -3.15 -12.41 -3.05
CA GLY A 124 -4.54 -11.98 -2.92
C GLY A 124 -4.96 -11.66 -1.48
N ASN A 125 -4.01 -11.36 -0.58
CA ASN A 125 -4.33 -10.99 0.81
C ASN A 125 -5.04 -9.63 0.88
N PHE A 126 -4.79 -8.76 -0.08
CA PHE A 126 -5.46 -7.47 -0.32
C PHE A 126 -5.42 -7.19 -1.83
N ARG A 127 -6.14 -6.16 -2.28
CA ARG A 127 -6.29 -5.90 -3.72
C ARG A 127 -5.24 -4.96 -4.28
N ILE A 128 -4.82 -3.96 -3.49
CA ILE A 128 -3.85 -2.93 -3.87
C ILE A 128 -2.88 -2.66 -2.72
N ILE A 129 -1.78 -1.95 -3.02
CA ILE A 129 -0.86 -1.41 -2.02
C ILE A 129 -0.89 0.12 -2.09
N MET A 130 -1.12 0.79 -0.94
CA MET A 130 -0.77 2.18 -0.69
C MET A 130 0.11 2.23 0.56
N SER A 131 1.37 2.59 0.39
CA SER A 131 2.39 2.56 1.45
C SER A 131 3.63 3.36 1.05
N ALA A 132 3.43 4.57 0.56
CA ALA A 132 4.50 5.42 0.03
C ALA A 132 5.45 4.63 -0.90
N MET A 133 4.87 3.80 -1.78
CA MET A 133 5.62 2.81 -2.55
C MET A 133 6.22 3.41 -3.81
N THR A 134 7.54 3.47 -3.88
CA THR A 134 8.29 3.93 -5.06
C THR A 134 8.07 3.02 -6.25
N ILE A 135 7.72 3.62 -7.38
CA ILE A 135 7.69 2.99 -8.71
C ILE A 135 9.13 2.77 -9.16
N ASN A 136 9.51 1.54 -9.47
CA ASN A 136 10.80 1.21 -10.08
C ASN A 136 10.71 -0.09 -10.88
N ASP A 137 11.69 -0.29 -11.79
CA ASP A 137 11.70 -1.42 -12.74
C ASP A 137 11.59 -2.79 -12.05
N THR A 138 12.25 -2.97 -10.89
CA THR A 138 12.22 -4.26 -10.16
C THR A 138 10.86 -4.60 -9.58
N ARG A 139 10.08 -3.58 -9.18
CA ARG A 139 8.71 -3.73 -8.69
C ARG A 139 7.73 -3.86 -9.85
N ASP A 140 7.94 -3.08 -10.92
CA ASP A 140 7.15 -3.08 -12.14
C ASP A 140 7.17 -4.44 -12.89
N GLU A 141 8.22 -5.24 -12.68
CA GLU A 141 8.26 -6.66 -13.13
C GLU A 141 7.29 -7.59 -12.37
N LYS A 142 6.61 -7.13 -11.34
CA LYS A 142 5.82 -7.97 -10.41
C LYS A 142 4.42 -7.45 -10.15
N VAL A 143 4.21 -6.16 -10.37
CA VAL A 143 2.97 -5.42 -10.08
C VAL A 143 2.86 -4.24 -11.04
N ASP A 144 1.65 -3.83 -11.38
CA ASP A 144 1.40 -2.59 -12.10
C ASP A 144 1.25 -1.42 -11.13
N PHE A 145 1.52 -0.20 -11.60
CA PHE A 145 1.41 1.00 -10.80
C PHE A 145 0.42 2.00 -11.40
N SER A 146 -0.24 2.75 -10.52
CA SER A 146 -0.97 3.95 -10.90
C SER A 146 -0.03 5.04 -11.45
N ASP A 147 -0.61 6.09 -12.01
CA ASP A 147 0.10 7.34 -12.19
C ASP A 147 0.73 7.78 -10.86
N PRO A 148 1.95 8.38 -10.89
CA PRO A 148 2.61 8.84 -9.67
C PRO A 148 1.74 9.84 -8.90
N TYR A 149 1.59 9.64 -7.58
CA TYR A 149 0.85 10.58 -6.74
C TYR A 149 1.72 11.42 -5.81
N PHE A 150 3.01 11.08 -5.63
CA PHE A 150 3.94 11.82 -4.77
C PHE A 150 5.38 11.71 -5.31
N THR A 151 6.21 12.72 -5.01
CA THR A 151 7.66 12.70 -5.30
C THR A 151 8.44 12.79 -4.01
N ALA A 152 9.39 11.88 -3.81
CA ALA A 152 10.25 11.79 -2.63
C ALA A 152 11.73 11.68 -3.03
N TYR A 153 12.60 11.76 -2.03
CA TYR A 153 14.06 11.64 -2.19
C TYR A 153 14.61 10.74 -1.10
N GLN A 154 15.50 9.82 -1.42
CA GLN A 154 16.29 9.15 -0.39
C GLN A 154 17.31 10.13 0.17
N THR A 155 17.40 10.19 1.49
CA THR A 155 18.23 11.13 2.24
C THR A 155 18.93 10.47 3.40
N ILE A 156 19.95 11.15 3.94
CA ILE A 156 20.75 10.65 5.06
C ILE A 156 20.40 11.44 6.32
N LEU A 157 19.87 10.75 7.33
CA LEU A 157 19.61 11.30 8.65
C LEU A 157 20.67 10.82 9.62
N VAL A 158 21.24 11.75 10.40
CA VAL A 158 22.28 11.49 11.38
C VAL A 158 21.96 12.16 12.72
N ARG A 159 22.66 11.79 13.79
CA ARG A 159 22.59 12.55 15.06
C ARG A 159 23.19 13.95 14.87
N ALA A 160 22.64 14.92 15.60
CA ALA A 160 23.09 16.32 15.53
C ALA A 160 24.58 16.48 15.87
N ASP A 161 25.12 15.64 16.77
CA ASP A 161 26.54 15.61 17.17
C ASP A 161 27.45 14.75 16.26
N SER A 162 26.89 14.15 15.20
CA SER A 162 27.65 13.32 14.26
C SER A 162 28.66 14.14 13.47
N SER A 163 29.81 13.53 13.18
CA SER A 163 30.82 14.08 12.26
C SER A 163 30.49 13.85 10.78
N ILE A 164 29.51 13.00 10.46
CA ILE A 164 29.07 12.71 9.09
C ILE A 164 28.45 13.98 8.52
N SER A 165 29.04 14.53 7.47
CA SER A 165 28.64 15.76 6.80
C SER A 165 28.55 15.64 5.28
N SER A 166 28.94 14.49 4.74
CA SER A 166 28.87 14.17 3.32
C SER A 166 28.58 12.69 3.10
N ARG A 167 28.28 12.33 1.86
CA ARG A 167 28.11 10.94 1.44
C ARG A 167 29.38 10.10 1.67
N ALA A 168 30.54 10.70 1.41
CA ALA A 168 31.82 10.01 1.58
C ALA A 168 32.15 9.67 3.04
N ASP A 169 31.60 10.42 4.01
CA ASP A 169 31.83 10.16 5.43
C ASP A 169 31.07 8.92 5.94
N LEU A 170 30.27 8.26 5.07
CA LEU A 170 29.63 6.98 5.40
C LEU A 170 30.55 5.77 5.24
N GLU A 171 31.69 5.91 4.55
CA GLU A 171 32.69 4.82 4.42
C GLU A 171 33.17 4.38 5.81
N GLY A 172 33.07 3.08 6.11
CA GLY A 172 33.41 2.50 7.41
C GLY A 172 32.33 2.64 8.50
N GLU A 173 31.20 3.26 8.21
CA GLU A 173 30.13 3.51 9.17
C GLU A 173 29.06 2.41 9.16
N VAL A 174 28.16 2.46 10.15
CA VAL A 174 26.98 1.56 10.26
C VAL A 174 25.73 2.34 9.90
N VAL A 175 25.02 1.91 8.85
CA VAL A 175 23.78 2.55 8.37
C VAL A 175 22.57 1.68 8.66
N GLY A 176 21.53 2.29 9.23
CA GLY A 176 20.21 1.68 9.42
C GLY A 176 19.31 1.90 8.22
N VAL A 177 18.66 0.83 7.74
CA VAL A 177 17.69 0.88 6.65
C VAL A 177 16.49 -0.02 6.95
N GLN A 178 15.36 0.23 6.31
CA GLN A 178 14.22 -0.69 6.36
C GLN A 178 14.32 -1.72 5.23
N LYS A 179 14.01 -2.98 5.52
CA LYS A 179 14.02 -4.08 4.54
C LYS A 179 13.06 -3.84 3.37
N GLY A 180 13.51 -4.18 2.16
CA GLY A 180 12.68 -4.15 0.95
C GLY A 180 12.40 -2.76 0.37
N THR A 181 12.97 -1.69 0.98
CA THR A 181 12.79 -0.31 0.54
C THR A 181 13.85 0.12 -0.47
N THR A 182 13.56 1.19 -1.19
CA THR A 182 14.52 1.88 -2.06
C THR A 182 15.65 2.54 -1.25
N GLY A 183 15.39 2.94 -0.01
CA GLY A 183 16.43 3.37 0.92
C GLY A 183 17.46 2.28 1.23
N ALA A 184 17.02 1.02 1.37
CA ALA A 184 17.94 -0.10 1.49
C ALA A 184 18.75 -0.31 0.19
N GLY A 185 18.12 -0.18 -0.97
CA GLY A 185 18.79 -0.24 -2.27
C GLY A 185 19.86 0.85 -2.42
N ALA A 186 19.53 2.11 -2.10
CA ALA A 186 20.49 3.23 -2.14
C ALA A 186 21.68 2.99 -1.19
N ALA A 187 21.43 2.39 -0.02
CA ALA A 187 22.51 2.02 0.91
C ALA A 187 23.36 0.86 0.38
N GLU A 188 22.79 -0.10 -0.33
CA GLU A 188 23.51 -1.19 -1.00
C GLU A 188 24.40 -0.66 -2.13
N GLU A 189 23.93 0.29 -2.92
CA GLU A 189 24.73 0.97 -3.95
C GLU A 189 25.94 1.70 -3.31
N LEU A 190 25.75 2.39 -2.18
CA LEU A 190 26.85 3.01 -1.43
C LEU A 190 27.82 1.97 -0.88
N GLN A 191 27.34 0.83 -0.39
CA GLN A 191 28.18 -0.26 0.09
C GLN A 191 29.06 -0.82 -1.05
N GLU A 192 28.51 -0.95 -2.25
CA GLU A 192 29.28 -1.36 -3.43
C GLU A 192 30.32 -0.31 -3.84
N GLU A 193 29.94 0.99 -3.81
CA GLU A 193 30.86 2.10 -4.10
C GLU A 193 32.05 2.16 -3.16
N PHE A 194 31.84 1.82 -1.89
CA PHE A 194 32.88 1.78 -0.85
C PHE A 194 33.59 0.40 -0.74
N ASP A 195 33.55 -0.41 -1.81
CA ASP A 195 34.19 -1.74 -1.86
C ASP A 195 33.78 -2.67 -0.69
N GLY A 196 32.57 -2.46 -0.12
CA GLY A 196 32.03 -3.21 1.02
C GLY A 196 32.34 -2.60 2.38
N ASP A 197 33.04 -1.46 2.45
CA ASP A 197 33.36 -0.76 3.71
C ASP A 197 32.19 0.16 4.15
N LEU A 198 31.00 -0.44 4.29
CA LEU A 198 29.78 0.13 4.85
C LEU A 198 28.96 -1.01 5.46
N GLU A 199 28.67 -0.95 6.75
CA GLU A 199 27.82 -1.96 7.42
C GLU A 199 26.35 -1.57 7.33
N LEU A 200 25.46 -2.48 6.89
CA LEU A 200 24.02 -2.25 6.78
C LEU A 200 23.26 -3.03 7.84
N ASN A 201 22.60 -2.31 8.76
CA ASN A 201 21.66 -2.87 9.72
C ASN A 201 20.23 -2.73 9.18
N ARG A 202 19.60 -3.87 8.88
CA ARG A 202 18.27 -3.94 8.26
C ARG A 202 17.19 -4.21 9.29
N TYR A 203 16.19 -3.32 9.35
CA TYR A 203 15.06 -3.36 10.29
C TYR A 203 13.76 -3.74 9.56
N ASP A 204 12.85 -4.36 10.27
CA ASP A 204 11.52 -4.70 9.70
C ASP A 204 10.66 -3.44 9.51
N GLN A 205 10.85 -2.43 10.37
CA GLN A 205 10.17 -1.13 10.27
C GLN A 205 11.18 0.02 10.44
N ILE A 206 10.92 1.14 9.78
CA ILE A 206 11.77 2.34 9.87
C ILE A 206 11.89 2.90 11.29
N THR A 207 10.85 2.76 12.10
CA THR A 207 10.88 3.16 13.52
C THR A 207 11.99 2.48 14.32
N GLY A 208 12.31 1.22 13.97
CA GLY A 208 13.44 0.49 14.54
C GLY A 208 14.79 1.09 14.17
N ALA A 209 14.97 1.49 12.90
CA ALA A 209 16.17 2.18 12.44
C ALA A 209 16.35 3.54 13.12
N PHE A 210 15.30 4.33 13.25
CA PHE A 210 15.34 5.60 13.98
C PHE A 210 15.69 5.43 15.47
N GLN A 211 15.15 4.42 16.11
CA GLN A 211 15.50 4.11 17.49
C GLN A 211 16.98 3.72 17.62
N ALA A 212 17.47 2.90 16.70
CA ALA A 212 18.88 2.52 16.66
C ALA A 212 19.81 3.73 16.43
N LEU A 213 19.42 4.69 15.57
CA LEU A 213 20.16 5.93 15.36
C LEU A 213 20.22 6.76 16.63
N THR A 214 19.08 6.99 17.28
CA THR A 214 19.01 7.76 18.53
C THR A 214 19.84 7.12 19.65
N ASN A 215 19.85 5.77 19.72
CA ASN A 215 20.63 5.01 20.70
C ASN A 215 22.13 4.86 20.34
N GLY A 216 22.56 5.36 19.16
CA GLY A 216 23.94 5.22 18.67
C GLY A 216 24.34 3.81 18.28
N GLN A 217 23.39 2.95 17.92
CA GLN A 217 23.61 1.59 17.42
C GLN A 217 23.90 1.60 15.90
N VAL A 218 23.43 2.64 15.20
CA VAL A 218 23.80 2.99 13.83
C VAL A 218 24.24 4.45 13.80
N ASN A 219 25.04 4.84 12.81
CA ASN A 219 25.62 6.16 12.66
C ASN A 219 24.75 7.08 11.79
N ALA A 220 24.02 6.48 10.85
CA ALA A 220 23.08 7.14 9.96
C ALA A 220 21.87 6.25 9.66
N VAL A 221 20.80 6.86 9.15
CA VAL A 221 19.64 6.17 8.55
C VAL A 221 19.44 6.73 7.15
N ILE A 222 19.26 5.85 6.17
CA ILE A 222 18.87 6.22 4.81
C ILE A 222 17.39 5.89 4.66
N ASN A 223 16.59 6.91 4.34
CA ASN A 223 15.15 6.81 4.16
C ASN A 223 14.61 8.05 3.44
N ASP A 224 13.31 8.04 3.11
CA ASP A 224 12.59 9.12 2.44
C ASP A 224 12.69 10.43 3.21
N ASN A 225 12.87 11.51 2.48
CA ASN A 225 13.08 12.86 3.02
C ASN A 225 11.95 13.33 3.94
N THR A 226 10.69 13.11 3.56
CA THR A 226 9.53 13.54 4.34
C THR A 226 9.39 12.77 5.65
N VAL A 227 9.70 11.48 5.65
CA VAL A 227 9.68 10.62 6.85
C VAL A 227 10.86 10.97 7.78
N ASN A 228 12.04 11.23 7.20
CA ASN A 228 13.18 11.73 7.94
C ASN A 228 12.92 13.12 8.51
N ALA A 229 12.24 14.02 7.77
CA ALA A 229 11.85 15.36 8.24
C ALA A 229 10.87 15.27 9.39
N GLU A 230 9.82 14.45 9.28
CA GLU A 230 8.87 14.21 10.36
C GLU A 230 9.57 13.72 11.63
N ARG A 231 10.53 12.79 11.48
CA ARG A 231 11.33 12.30 12.60
C ARG A 231 12.24 13.37 13.20
N ALA A 232 12.91 14.17 12.38
CA ALA A 232 13.80 15.25 12.80
C ALA A 232 13.02 16.38 13.50
N SER A 233 11.80 16.68 13.05
CA SER A 233 10.95 17.71 13.65
C SER A 233 10.58 17.42 15.11
N GLN A 234 10.63 16.16 15.53
CA GLN A 234 10.27 15.72 16.88
C GLN A 234 11.41 15.91 17.90
N THR A 235 12.65 16.23 17.45
CA THR A 235 13.81 16.33 18.34
C THR A 235 14.94 17.13 17.70
N ASP A 236 15.65 17.94 18.51
CA ASP A 236 16.87 18.63 18.08
C ASP A 236 18.11 17.69 18.03
N GLU A 237 17.93 16.42 18.33
CA GLU A 237 19.01 15.41 18.36
C GLU A 237 19.37 14.84 17.00
N LEU A 238 18.55 15.08 15.97
CA LEU A 238 18.72 14.56 14.62
C LEU A 238 18.80 15.69 13.59
N ARG A 239 19.55 15.46 12.52
CA ARG A 239 19.66 16.36 11.39
C ARG A 239 19.88 15.61 10.08
N PHE A 240 19.54 16.24 8.97
CA PHE A 240 19.97 15.80 7.66
C PHE A 240 21.48 16.01 7.42
N VAL A 241 22.06 15.24 6.55
CA VAL A 241 23.30 15.58 5.90
C VAL A 241 22.98 16.62 4.84
N GLU A 242 23.61 17.81 4.95
CA GLU A 242 23.43 18.91 4.01
C GLU A 242 24.28 18.70 2.74
N GLY A 243 23.90 19.34 1.65
CA GLY A 243 24.69 19.37 0.42
C GLY A 243 23.85 19.16 -0.83
N ASP A 244 24.50 19.37 -1.95
CA ASP A 244 23.92 19.11 -3.26
C ASP A 244 23.85 17.61 -3.51
N GLY A 245 22.73 17.14 -4.04
CA GLY A 245 22.49 15.75 -4.42
C GLY A 245 21.84 15.66 -5.79
N VAL A 246 21.30 14.50 -6.13
CA VAL A 246 20.70 14.26 -7.46
C VAL A 246 19.54 15.23 -7.78
N ALA A 247 18.83 15.72 -6.77
CA ALA A 247 17.78 16.71 -6.98
C ALA A 247 18.32 18.07 -7.42
N ALA A 248 19.52 18.45 -6.97
CA ALA A 248 20.17 19.71 -7.39
C ALA A 248 20.64 19.69 -8.85
N ASP A 249 20.92 18.50 -9.39
CA ASP A 249 21.27 18.29 -10.79
C ASP A 249 20.05 18.22 -11.72
N SER A 250 18.84 18.14 -11.14
CA SER A 250 17.58 18.21 -11.87
C SER A 250 17.06 19.66 -11.89
N ASP A 251 16.30 20.02 -12.91
CA ASP A 251 15.67 21.36 -13.02
C ASP A 251 14.55 21.59 -11.99
N GLN A 252 14.54 20.86 -10.88
CA GLN A 252 13.56 20.96 -9.81
C GLN A 252 14.09 21.82 -8.65
N ASP A 253 13.19 22.38 -7.84
CA ASP A 253 13.53 23.05 -6.59
C ASP A 253 14.18 22.06 -5.63
N ALA A 254 15.52 22.04 -5.60
CA ALA A 254 16.27 21.10 -4.78
C ALA A 254 16.18 21.47 -3.29
N PRO A 255 15.95 20.50 -2.40
CA PRO A 255 15.98 20.75 -0.97
C PRO A 255 17.42 21.07 -0.50
N PRO A 256 17.58 21.72 0.67
CA PRO A 256 18.90 22.11 1.19
C PRO A 256 19.74 20.94 1.73
N TYR A 257 19.24 19.72 1.68
CA TYR A 257 19.91 18.51 2.14
C TYR A 257 20.31 17.60 0.98
N LEU A 258 21.30 16.75 1.24
CA LEU A 258 21.81 15.79 0.27
C LEU A 258 20.73 14.77 -0.12
N THR A 259 20.44 14.67 -1.42
CA THR A 259 19.53 13.69 -1.99
C THR A 259 20.29 12.60 -2.73
N LEU A 260 20.00 11.33 -2.46
CA LEU A 260 20.63 10.17 -3.09
C LEU A 260 19.88 9.73 -4.36
N THR A 261 18.55 9.78 -4.33
CA THR A 261 17.65 9.40 -5.43
C THR A 261 16.50 10.39 -5.57
N ILE A 262 15.82 10.37 -6.72
CA ILE A 262 14.52 10.99 -6.95
C ILE A 262 13.53 9.85 -7.17
N GLU A 263 12.44 9.82 -6.41
CA GLU A 263 11.48 8.72 -6.40
C GLU A 263 10.05 9.23 -6.61
N ASN A 264 9.25 8.42 -7.31
CA ASN A 264 7.82 8.68 -7.47
C ASN A 264 7.04 7.55 -6.81
N TYR A 265 6.05 7.88 -5.97
CA TYR A 265 5.17 6.88 -5.37
C TYR A 265 3.96 6.63 -6.26
N GLY A 266 3.57 5.35 -6.33
CA GLY A 266 2.36 4.90 -7.00
C GLY A 266 1.59 3.91 -6.13
N ILE A 267 0.30 3.79 -6.42
CA ILE A 267 -0.54 2.72 -5.89
C ILE A 267 -0.23 1.47 -6.70
N ALA A 268 0.08 0.35 -6.05
CA ALA A 268 0.43 -0.88 -6.74
C ALA A 268 -0.76 -1.84 -6.85
N PHE A 269 -0.88 -2.49 -8.01
CA PHE A 269 -1.93 -3.43 -8.41
C PHE A 269 -1.32 -4.76 -8.84
N ARG A 270 -2.11 -5.85 -8.86
CA ARG A 270 -1.70 -7.04 -9.60
C ARG A 270 -1.76 -6.79 -11.10
N GLU A 271 -0.90 -7.43 -11.87
CA GLU A 271 -0.78 -7.31 -13.33
C GLU A 271 -2.07 -7.62 -14.12
N ASP A 272 -3.11 -8.19 -13.50
CA ASP A 272 -4.39 -8.54 -14.12
C ASP A 272 -5.56 -7.63 -13.70
N ASP A 273 -5.28 -6.47 -13.08
CA ASP A 273 -6.28 -5.56 -12.52
C ASP A 273 -6.39 -4.22 -13.28
N ASP A 274 -6.17 -4.24 -14.60
CA ASP A 274 -6.12 -3.07 -15.49
C ASP A 274 -7.36 -2.16 -15.37
N GLU A 275 -8.58 -2.74 -15.29
CA GLU A 275 -9.81 -1.97 -15.19
C GLU A 275 -9.86 -1.13 -13.92
N PHE A 276 -9.42 -1.69 -12.79
CA PHE A 276 -9.42 -0.98 -11.52
C PHE A 276 -8.31 0.07 -11.48
N LEU A 277 -7.14 -0.26 -12.02
CA LEU A 277 -6.02 0.68 -12.17
C LEU A 277 -6.43 1.91 -12.99
N GLU A 278 -7.09 1.73 -14.15
CA GLU A 278 -7.56 2.84 -14.98
C GLU A 278 -8.53 3.75 -14.21
N ARG A 279 -9.48 3.15 -13.45
CA ARG A 279 -10.43 3.91 -12.64
C ARG A 279 -9.75 4.70 -11.51
N VAL A 280 -8.73 4.13 -10.89
CA VAL A 280 -7.94 4.82 -9.85
C VAL A 280 -7.15 5.98 -10.45
N ASN A 281 -6.56 5.81 -11.65
CA ASN A 281 -5.88 6.90 -12.35
C ASN A 281 -6.84 8.04 -12.73
N GLU A 282 -8.05 7.71 -13.21
CA GLU A 282 -9.10 8.73 -13.46
C GLU A 282 -9.45 9.49 -12.17
N ALA A 283 -9.58 8.79 -11.03
CA ALA A 283 -9.87 9.41 -9.75
C ALA A 283 -8.71 10.28 -9.22
N LEU A 284 -7.45 9.81 -9.35
CA LEU A 284 -6.26 10.60 -9.02
C LEU A 284 -6.18 11.88 -9.85
N ALA A 285 -6.50 11.81 -11.14
CA ALA A 285 -6.56 12.99 -12.02
C ALA A 285 -7.67 13.95 -11.58
N ALA A 286 -8.85 13.43 -11.21
CA ALA A 286 -9.99 14.24 -10.77
C ALA A 286 -9.69 15.04 -9.49
N ILE A 287 -9.10 14.40 -8.45
CA ILE A 287 -8.75 15.10 -7.20
C ILE A 287 -7.64 16.15 -7.40
N ARG A 288 -6.81 16.01 -8.45
CA ARG A 288 -5.84 17.05 -8.83
C ARG A 288 -6.50 18.22 -9.55
N GLU A 289 -7.46 17.92 -10.43
CA GLU A 289 -8.14 18.95 -11.21
C GLU A 289 -9.04 19.84 -10.34
N ASP A 290 -9.71 19.26 -9.34
CA ASP A 290 -10.62 19.96 -8.43
C ASP A 290 -9.94 20.62 -7.22
N GLY A 291 -8.63 20.38 -7.02
CA GLY A 291 -7.80 20.96 -5.95
C GLY A 291 -7.81 20.19 -4.64
N THR A 292 -8.55 19.09 -4.52
CA THR A 292 -8.58 18.22 -3.31
C THR A 292 -7.19 17.69 -2.97
N TYR A 293 -6.41 17.31 -4.00
CA TYR A 293 -5.03 16.86 -3.80
C TYR A 293 -4.16 17.95 -3.15
N ASP A 294 -4.25 19.20 -3.61
CA ASP A 294 -3.45 20.31 -3.08
C ASP A 294 -3.84 20.65 -1.64
N GLU A 295 -5.13 20.53 -1.29
CA GLU A 295 -5.61 20.70 0.08
C GLU A 295 -5.01 19.62 0.99
N ILE A 296 -5.10 18.34 0.61
CA ILE A 296 -4.50 17.22 1.36
C ILE A 296 -2.98 17.38 1.45
N TYR A 297 -2.30 17.68 0.34
CA TYR A 297 -0.85 17.86 0.33
C TYR A 297 -0.40 18.96 1.30
N SER A 298 -1.11 20.09 1.31
CA SER A 298 -0.77 21.23 2.17
C SER A 298 -0.94 20.94 3.67
N GLU A 299 -1.77 19.96 4.05
CA GLU A 299 -1.98 19.56 5.45
C GLU A 299 -0.74 18.86 6.02
N TYR A 300 -0.04 18.09 5.21
CA TYR A 300 1.10 17.27 5.65
C TYR A 300 2.46 17.86 5.31
N PHE A 301 2.57 18.65 4.25
CA PHE A 301 3.87 19.06 3.66
C PHE A 301 4.03 20.56 3.47
N SER A 302 3.16 21.41 4.03
CA SER A 302 3.36 22.86 4.09
C SER A 302 4.25 23.21 5.27
N GLY A 303 5.55 23.43 5.01
CA GLY A 303 6.55 23.83 6.00
C GLY A 303 7.60 24.74 5.39
#